data_61e5c8ac5a61f25d64220c0c5c6a0ade
#
_entry.id   61e5c8ac5a61f25d64220c0c5c6a0ade
#
_cell.length_a   1.000
_cell.length_b   1.000
_cell.length_c   1.000
_cell.angle_alpha   90.00
_cell.angle_beta   90.00
_cell.angle_gamma   90.00
#
_symmetry.space_group_name_H-M   'P 1'
#
loop_
_entity.id
_entity.type
_entity.pdbx_description
1 polymer ?
#
loop_
_entity_poly.entity_id
_entity_poly.type
_entity_poly.pdbx_seq_one_letter_code
_entity_poly.pdbx_strand_id
1 'polypeptide(L)'
;LHGVHRRQRQMCIRDRAYAIQDNLTLRYLELKDNFCIGKKVGCTSVAAQKQMNIKEPFHGNLFYRYSSRNINLLNSKNFFEPYVEPEISFRIKDDINISKAPFKFKDLDYLLDGLFCSVEIVDFRFRKPLSEIGALNVISTNGASEFWIRNENLIKIKDVDLNNFEVSLLINDTIVDTGNTKNVLDNPLNAVLWLINNLAEKGEPMLKGQFISSGSCTKAFRIYPKSKIKADFNQLGSIEFEYI
;
A
#
# COMPACT_ATOMS: atom_id res chain seq x y z
N LEU A 1 10.46 -31.38 16.07
CA LEU A 1 11.61 -30.97 15.24
C LEU A 1 11.21 -30.53 13.81
N HIS A 2 10.15 -31.12 13.18
CA HIS A 2 9.73 -30.73 11.82
C HIS A 2 9.08 -29.34 11.73
N GLY A 3 8.48 -28.82 12.80
CA GLY A 3 7.81 -27.51 12.82
C GLY A 3 8.78 -26.32 12.80
N VAL A 4 9.93 -26.44 13.47
CA VAL A 4 10.94 -25.38 13.55
C VAL A 4 11.65 -25.18 12.19
N HIS A 5 11.98 -26.28 11.50
CA HIS A 5 12.62 -26.20 10.19
C HIS A 5 11.69 -25.62 9.10
N ARG A 6 10.37 -25.84 9.18
CA ARG A 6 9.41 -25.24 8.25
C ARG A 6 9.28 -23.71 8.46
N ARG A 7 9.26 -23.22 9.71
CA ARG A 7 9.24 -21.80 10.02
C ARG A 7 10.52 -21.09 9.55
N GLN A 8 11.70 -21.68 9.80
CA GLN A 8 12.98 -21.12 9.35
C GLN A 8 13.07 -21.08 7.83
N ARG A 9 12.64 -22.11 7.10
CA ARG A 9 12.60 -22.08 5.63
C ARG A 9 11.63 -21.04 5.08
N GLN A 10 10.49 -20.84 5.70
CA GLN A 10 9.53 -19.81 5.26
C GLN A 10 10.08 -18.39 5.47
N MET A 11 10.72 -18.10 6.60
CA MET A 11 11.43 -16.82 6.83
C MET A 11 12.54 -16.61 5.80
N CYS A 12 13.44 -17.56 5.61
CA CYS A 12 14.51 -17.45 4.60
C CYS A 12 13.99 -17.22 3.17
N ILE A 13 12.85 -17.80 2.80
CA ILE A 13 12.26 -17.60 1.46
C ILE A 13 11.67 -16.19 1.34
N ARG A 14 11.01 -15.70 2.37
CA ARG A 14 10.46 -14.33 2.41
C ARG A 14 11.58 -13.29 2.38
N ASP A 15 12.65 -13.50 3.13
CA ASP A 15 13.82 -12.63 3.11
C ASP A 15 14.47 -12.57 1.73
N ARG A 16 14.53 -13.69 1.00
CA ARG A 16 14.99 -13.70 -0.40
C ARG A 16 14.09 -12.88 -1.32
N ALA A 17 12.76 -12.91 -1.13
CA ALA A 17 11.85 -12.11 -1.91
C ALA A 17 12.08 -10.61 -1.65
N TYR A 18 12.32 -10.21 -0.41
CA TYR A 18 12.70 -8.83 -0.08
C TYR A 18 14.08 -8.48 -0.62
N ALA A 19 15.07 -9.37 -0.58
CA ALA A 19 16.38 -9.10 -1.19
C ALA A 19 16.29 -8.88 -2.71
N ILE A 20 15.37 -9.55 -3.40
CA ILE A 20 15.07 -9.27 -4.81
C ILE A 20 14.39 -7.89 -4.95
N GLN A 21 13.42 -7.58 -4.09
CA GLN A 21 12.78 -6.25 -4.05
C GLN A 21 13.80 -5.14 -3.82
N ASP A 22 14.78 -5.35 -2.92
CA ASP A 22 15.84 -4.37 -2.63
C ASP A 22 16.73 -4.14 -3.86
N ASN A 23 17.11 -5.20 -4.57
CA ASN A 23 17.83 -5.07 -5.84
C ASN A 23 17.01 -4.33 -6.91
N LEU A 24 15.71 -4.60 -7.00
CA LEU A 24 14.80 -3.87 -7.88
C LEU A 24 14.73 -2.39 -7.46
N THR A 25 14.65 -2.11 -6.17
CA THR A 25 14.67 -0.76 -5.60
C THR A 25 15.92 0.01 -6.03
N LEU A 26 17.11 -0.60 -5.97
CA LEU A 26 18.34 0.03 -6.43
C LEU A 26 18.24 0.44 -7.90
N ARG A 27 17.65 -0.41 -8.76
CA ARG A 27 17.43 -0.07 -10.18
C ARG A 27 16.45 1.10 -10.36
N TYR A 28 15.41 1.18 -9.56
CA TYR A 28 14.50 2.33 -9.57
C TYR A 28 15.20 3.63 -9.13
N LEU A 29 16.11 3.56 -8.16
CA LEU A 29 16.89 4.72 -7.69
C LEU A 29 17.96 5.21 -8.69
N GLU A 30 18.39 4.37 -9.64
CA GLU A 30 19.27 4.78 -10.75
C GLU A 30 18.54 5.67 -11.77
N LEU A 31 17.21 5.66 -11.80
CA LEU A 31 16.44 6.50 -12.72
C LEU A 31 16.55 7.97 -12.31
N LYS A 32 16.76 8.83 -13.30
CA LYS A 32 16.87 10.28 -13.07
C LYS A 32 15.66 10.81 -12.33
N ASP A 33 15.88 11.62 -11.32
CA ASP A 33 14.86 12.29 -10.51
C ASP A 33 13.89 11.31 -9.82
N ASN A 34 14.36 10.09 -9.48
CA ASN A 34 13.57 9.10 -8.75
C ASN A 34 14.18 8.80 -7.38
N PHE A 35 13.33 8.77 -6.36
CA PHE A 35 13.69 8.45 -4.98
C PHE A 35 12.49 7.84 -4.26
N CYS A 36 12.75 7.13 -3.16
CA CYS A 36 11.72 6.55 -2.33
C CYS A 36 11.02 7.64 -1.49
N ILE A 37 9.71 7.77 -1.66
CA ILE A 37 8.88 8.74 -0.93
C ILE A 37 8.08 8.10 0.20
N GLY A 38 8.13 6.80 0.35
CA GLY A 38 7.40 6.08 1.38
C GLY A 38 7.28 4.59 1.11
N LYS A 39 6.36 3.98 1.82
CA LYS A 39 6.07 2.54 1.76
C LYS A 39 4.57 2.29 1.57
N LYS A 40 4.22 1.15 0.96
CA LYS A 40 2.86 0.64 0.90
C LYS A 40 2.77 -0.67 1.67
N VAL A 41 1.59 -0.97 2.21
CA VAL A 41 1.31 -2.24 2.88
C VAL A 41 0.31 -3.01 2.05
N GLY A 42 0.68 -4.19 1.60
CA GLY A 42 -0.18 -5.07 0.82
C GLY A 42 -0.68 -6.25 1.63
N CYS A 43 -1.79 -6.85 1.15
CA CYS A 43 -2.39 -8.04 1.75
C CYS A 43 -2.89 -7.80 3.19
N THR A 44 -3.58 -6.70 3.39
CA THR A 44 -4.06 -6.25 4.70
C THR A 44 -5.43 -6.80 5.09
N SER A 45 -6.17 -7.44 4.16
CA SER A 45 -7.43 -8.09 4.47
C SER A 45 -7.27 -9.61 4.67
N VAL A 46 -8.13 -10.18 5.51
CA VAL A 46 -8.18 -11.64 5.74
C VAL A 46 -8.39 -12.41 4.43
N ALA A 47 -9.23 -11.88 3.53
CA ALA A 47 -9.49 -12.50 2.23
C ALA A 47 -8.23 -12.54 1.35
N ALA A 48 -7.49 -11.41 1.27
CA ALA A 48 -6.24 -11.33 0.52
C ALA A 48 -5.16 -12.25 1.10
N GLN A 49 -5.02 -12.28 2.42
CA GLN A 49 -4.07 -13.17 3.10
C GLN A 49 -4.37 -14.65 2.83
N LYS A 50 -5.65 -15.04 2.84
CA LYS A 50 -6.08 -16.39 2.50
C LYS A 50 -5.80 -16.72 1.03
N GLN A 51 -6.08 -15.80 0.11
CA GLN A 51 -5.83 -15.98 -1.33
C GLN A 51 -4.33 -16.15 -1.62
N MET A 52 -3.47 -15.42 -0.93
CA MET A 52 -2.01 -15.44 -1.08
C MET A 52 -1.33 -16.51 -0.21
N ASN A 53 -2.11 -17.25 0.60
CA ASN A 53 -1.62 -18.24 1.57
C ASN A 53 -0.52 -17.69 2.50
N ILE A 54 -0.74 -16.49 3.03
CA ILE A 54 0.12 -15.84 4.03
C ILE A 54 -0.69 -15.45 5.27
N LYS A 55 0.01 -15.20 6.38
CA LYS A 55 -0.64 -14.88 7.67
C LYS A 55 -0.36 -13.45 8.14
N GLU A 56 0.40 -12.70 7.37
CA GLU A 56 0.79 -11.33 7.70
C GLU A 56 0.95 -10.52 6.42
N PRO A 57 0.82 -9.19 6.49
CA PRO A 57 1.01 -8.30 5.35
C PRO A 57 2.44 -8.35 4.81
N PHE A 58 2.64 -7.73 3.67
CA PHE A 58 3.96 -7.41 3.13
C PHE A 58 4.02 -5.91 2.79
N HIS A 59 5.22 -5.41 2.50
CA HIS A 59 5.40 -4.02 2.08
C HIS A 59 6.12 -3.92 0.74
N GLY A 60 5.95 -2.76 0.11
CA GLY A 60 6.68 -2.31 -1.06
C GLY A 60 7.08 -0.85 -0.89
N ASN A 61 7.83 -0.31 -1.85
CA ASN A 61 8.28 1.07 -1.86
C ASN A 61 7.37 1.92 -2.74
N LEU A 62 7.11 3.16 -2.32
CA LEU A 62 6.51 4.20 -3.13
C LEU A 62 7.63 5.10 -3.67
N PHE A 63 7.64 5.33 -4.99
CA PHE A 63 8.66 6.12 -5.66
C PHE A 63 8.08 7.43 -6.20
N TYR A 64 8.87 8.50 -6.15
CA TYR A 64 8.47 9.82 -6.62
C TYR A 64 8.01 9.80 -8.08
N ARG A 65 8.79 9.19 -8.96
CA ARG A 65 8.51 9.13 -10.41
C ARG A 65 7.24 8.31 -10.75
N TYR A 66 6.85 7.40 -9.89
CA TYR A 66 5.67 6.53 -10.01
C TYR A 66 4.56 6.98 -9.06
N SER A 67 4.47 8.28 -8.82
CA SER A 67 3.42 8.87 -8.00
C SER A 67 2.98 10.23 -8.54
N SER A 68 1.78 10.62 -8.21
CA SER A 68 1.27 11.95 -8.54
C SER A 68 0.35 12.50 -7.48
N ARG A 69 0.18 13.82 -7.52
CA ARG A 69 -0.84 14.55 -6.77
C ARG A 69 -1.96 14.91 -7.75
N ASN A 70 -3.19 14.45 -7.48
CA ASN A 70 -4.37 14.86 -8.24
C ASN A 70 -4.16 14.81 -9.76
N ILE A 71 -4.06 13.61 -10.34
CA ILE A 71 -4.00 13.47 -11.79
C ILE A 71 -5.41 13.45 -12.38
N ASN A 72 -5.53 13.96 -13.62
CA ASN A 72 -6.77 13.85 -14.39
C ASN A 72 -6.74 12.68 -15.38
N LEU A 73 -5.55 12.18 -15.70
CA LEU A 73 -5.38 11.22 -16.79
C LEU A 73 -4.23 10.25 -16.51
N LEU A 74 -4.50 8.96 -16.65
CA LEU A 74 -3.52 7.88 -16.53
C LEU A 74 -3.45 7.12 -17.86
N ASN A 75 -2.23 7.00 -18.42
CA ASN A 75 -2.05 6.39 -19.74
C ASN A 75 -1.92 4.88 -19.64
N SER A 76 -2.84 4.14 -20.30
CA SER A 76 -2.92 2.68 -20.27
C SER A 76 -1.68 1.97 -20.85
N LYS A 77 -0.93 2.62 -21.71
CA LYS A 77 0.30 2.06 -22.32
C LYS A 77 1.40 1.77 -21.29
N ASN A 78 1.29 2.34 -20.10
CA ASN A 78 2.27 2.15 -19.03
C ASN A 78 1.96 0.93 -18.14
N PHE A 79 0.84 0.24 -18.39
CA PHE A 79 0.37 -0.85 -17.53
C PHE A 79 0.09 -2.12 -18.33
N PHE A 80 0.19 -3.25 -17.64
CA PHE A 80 -0.07 -4.57 -18.22
C PHE A 80 -1.47 -5.10 -17.88
N GLU A 81 -1.77 -5.27 -16.61
CA GLU A 81 -3.08 -5.68 -16.06
C GLU A 81 -3.36 -4.91 -14.76
N PRO A 82 -3.65 -3.60 -14.85
CA PRO A 82 -3.78 -2.78 -13.66
C PRO A 82 -5.10 -3.00 -12.92
N TYR A 83 -4.99 -2.93 -11.59
CA TYR A 83 -6.11 -2.88 -10.67
C TYR A 83 -6.01 -1.61 -9.83
N VAL A 84 -7.16 -1.07 -9.46
CA VAL A 84 -7.28 0.13 -8.64
C VAL A 84 -7.66 -0.24 -7.22
N GLU A 85 -6.98 0.38 -6.25
CA GLU A 85 -7.12 0.16 -4.82
C GLU A 85 -7.25 1.49 -4.07
N PRO A 86 -8.46 1.90 -3.63
CA PRO A 86 -8.65 3.05 -2.76
C PRO A 86 -8.10 2.80 -1.35
N GLU A 87 -7.29 3.72 -0.82
CA GLU A 87 -6.56 3.56 0.43
C GLU A 87 -6.59 4.81 1.30
N ILE A 88 -6.47 4.65 2.60
CA ILE A 88 -6.09 5.73 3.52
C ILE A 88 -4.57 5.71 3.66
N SER A 89 -3.96 6.87 3.50
CA SER A 89 -2.52 7.03 3.64
C SER A 89 -2.16 7.99 4.76
N PHE A 90 -0.95 7.86 5.27
CA PHE A 90 -0.44 8.63 6.40
C PHE A 90 0.89 9.28 6.06
N ARG A 91 1.20 10.41 6.70
CA ARG A 91 2.48 11.08 6.58
C ARG A 91 3.26 10.98 7.89
N ILE A 92 4.54 10.62 7.78
CA ILE A 92 5.47 10.58 8.92
C ILE A 92 5.81 12.02 9.34
N LYS A 93 5.64 12.29 10.63
CA LYS A 93 5.82 13.61 11.22
C LYS A 93 7.28 14.00 11.40
N ASP A 94 8.06 13.09 11.96
CA ASP A 94 9.49 13.25 12.22
C ASP A 94 10.19 11.89 12.02
N ASP A 95 11.53 11.90 11.87
CA ASP A 95 12.30 10.67 11.68
C ASP A 95 12.02 9.67 12.81
N ILE A 96 11.67 8.44 12.42
CA ILE A 96 11.34 7.40 13.39
C ILE A 96 12.62 6.86 14.03
N ASN A 97 12.78 7.11 15.33
CA ASN A 97 13.88 6.52 16.10
C ASN A 97 13.59 5.06 16.40
N ILE A 98 14.13 4.15 15.59
CA ILE A 98 13.93 2.70 15.69
C ILE A 98 14.44 2.07 16.98
N SER A 99 15.33 2.75 17.74
CA SER A 99 15.77 2.26 19.06
C SER A 99 14.64 2.25 20.11
N LYS A 100 13.53 2.92 19.84
CA LYS A 100 12.33 2.93 20.69
C LYS A 100 11.34 1.80 20.36
N ALA A 101 11.60 1.00 19.34
CA ALA A 101 10.75 -0.14 19.00
C ALA A 101 10.77 -1.22 20.13
N PRO A 102 9.69 -2.01 20.29
CA PRO A 102 8.50 -2.01 19.47
C PRO A 102 7.54 -0.88 19.84
N PHE A 103 7.04 -0.19 18.81
CA PHE A 103 6.04 0.86 18.95
C PHE A 103 4.66 0.27 19.27
N LYS A 104 3.83 1.05 19.96
CA LYS A 104 2.46 0.70 20.35
C LYS A 104 1.47 1.65 19.67
N PHE A 105 0.20 1.27 19.62
CA PHE A 105 -0.86 2.04 18.96
C PHE A 105 -0.88 3.51 19.42
N LYS A 106 -0.74 3.79 20.71
CA LYS A 106 -0.67 5.15 21.27
C LYS A 106 0.49 5.99 20.76
N ASP A 107 1.55 5.34 20.26
CA ASP A 107 2.74 6.03 19.77
C ASP A 107 2.49 6.67 18.41
N LEU A 108 1.47 6.21 17.67
CA LEU A 108 1.12 6.73 16.36
C LEU A 108 0.70 8.20 16.40
N ASP A 109 0.16 8.69 17.51
CA ASP A 109 -0.26 10.09 17.68
C ASP A 109 0.90 11.09 17.53
N TYR A 110 2.12 10.69 17.94
CA TYR A 110 3.30 11.54 17.78
C TYR A 110 4.16 11.19 16.57
N LEU A 111 4.01 9.98 16.01
CA LEU A 111 4.76 9.55 14.82
C LEU A 111 4.15 10.06 13.51
N LEU A 112 2.84 10.29 13.50
CA LEU A 112 2.10 10.65 12.30
C LEU A 112 1.68 12.13 12.34
N ASP A 113 1.80 12.79 11.19
CA ASP A 113 1.37 14.19 11.01
C ASP A 113 -0.12 14.29 10.64
N GLY A 114 -0.67 13.25 10.02
CA GLY A 114 -2.05 13.16 9.61
C GLY A 114 -2.28 12.08 8.57
N LEU A 115 -3.53 12.03 8.09
CA LEU A 115 -3.99 11.13 7.05
C LEU A 115 -4.51 11.88 5.82
N PHE A 116 -4.60 11.20 4.71
CA PHE A 116 -5.17 11.69 3.46
C PHE A 116 -5.62 10.53 2.58
N CYS A 117 -6.42 10.83 1.53
CA CYS A 117 -6.88 9.82 0.58
C CYS A 117 -5.80 9.51 -0.46
N SER A 118 -5.71 8.25 -0.84
CA SER A 118 -4.87 7.80 -1.94
C SER A 118 -5.52 6.67 -2.74
N VAL A 119 -4.99 6.47 -3.93
CA VAL A 119 -5.33 5.34 -4.79
C VAL A 119 -4.03 4.70 -5.24
N GLU A 120 -3.88 3.41 -5.00
CA GLU A 120 -2.80 2.63 -5.58
C GLU A 120 -3.28 1.97 -6.87
N ILE A 121 -2.45 2.01 -7.89
CA ILE A 121 -2.58 1.19 -9.09
C ILE A 121 -1.58 0.06 -8.95
N VAL A 122 -2.09 -1.13 -8.70
CA VAL A 122 -1.28 -2.35 -8.67
C VAL A 122 -1.32 -3.02 -10.03
N ASP A 123 -0.18 -3.54 -10.48
CA ASP A 123 -0.07 -4.21 -11.76
C ASP A 123 0.64 -5.56 -11.58
N PHE A 124 -0.15 -6.62 -11.65
CA PHE A 124 0.36 -7.98 -11.53
C PHE A 124 0.96 -8.42 -12.87
N ARG A 125 2.24 -8.13 -13.08
CA ARG A 125 2.99 -8.41 -14.32
C ARG A 125 3.16 -9.90 -14.65
N PHE A 126 2.35 -10.76 -14.06
CA PHE A 126 2.37 -12.20 -14.26
C PHE A 126 1.08 -12.63 -14.97
N ARG A 127 1.18 -13.36 -16.08
CA ARG A 127 0.03 -13.94 -16.81
C ARG A 127 -0.53 -15.18 -16.10
N LYS A 128 -0.73 -15.09 -14.78
CA LYS A 128 -1.23 -16.20 -13.95
C LYS A 128 -2.12 -15.65 -12.84
N PRO A 129 -3.09 -16.45 -12.35
CA PRO A 129 -3.87 -16.07 -11.17
C PRO A 129 -2.97 -15.84 -9.95
N LEU A 130 -3.36 -14.93 -9.06
CA LEU A 130 -2.61 -14.59 -7.85
C LEU A 130 -2.32 -15.81 -6.96
N SER A 131 -3.24 -16.79 -6.91
CA SER A 131 -3.06 -18.04 -6.17
C SER A 131 -1.90 -18.89 -6.69
N GLU A 132 -1.54 -18.77 -7.97
CA GLU A 132 -0.40 -19.46 -8.59
C GLU A 132 0.88 -18.64 -8.50
N ILE A 133 0.77 -17.31 -8.61
CA ILE A 133 1.91 -16.40 -8.47
C ILE A 133 2.51 -16.51 -7.07
N GLY A 134 1.65 -16.47 -6.05
CA GLY A 134 2.04 -16.55 -4.65
C GLY A 134 2.69 -15.25 -4.14
N ALA A 135 2.59 -15.05 -2.83
CA ALA A 135 3.03 -13.82 -2.17
C ALA A 135 4.51 -13.47 -2.39
N LEU A 136 5.38 -14.46 -2.49
CA LEU A 136 6.82 -14.25 -2.64
C LEU A 136 7.17 -13.55 -3.97
N ASN A 137 6.51 -13.93 -5.05
CA ASN A 137 6.70 -13.27 -6.35
C ASN A 137 6.12 -11.85 -6.35
N VAL A 138 4.99 -11.64 -5.68
CA VAL A 138 4.43 -10.29 -5.51
C VAL A 138 5.35 -9.41 -4.67
N ILE A 139 5.89 -9.90 -3.55
CA ILE A 139 6.87 -9.18 -2.73
C ILE A 139 8.10 -8.81 -3.58
N SER A 140 8.67 -9.76 -4.33
CA SER A 140 9.87 -9.54 -5.11
C SER A 140 9.71 -8.50 -6.23
N THR A 141 8.47 -8.24 -6.66
CA THR A 141 8.12 -7.20 -7.65
C THR A 141 7.54 -5.95 -7.01
N ASN A 142 8.08 -5.55 -5.85
CA ASN A 142 7.67 -4.35 -5.12
C ASN A 142 6.19 -4.37 -4.66
N GLY A 143 5.66 -5.55 -4.32
CA GLY A 143 4.27 -5.70 -3.90
C GLY A 143 3.26 -5.37 -5.00
N ALA A 144 3.65 -5.53 -6.27
CA ALA A 144 2.89 -5.13 -7.45
C ALA A 144 2.56 -3.63 -7.55
N SER A 145 3.20 -2.77 -6.74
CA SER A 145 3.01 -1.32 -6.78
C SER A 145 3.52 -0.76 -8.10
N GLU A 146 2.65 -0.09 -8.86
CA GLU A 146 3.02 0.51 -10.13
C GLU A 146 2.86 2.01 -10.17
N PHE A 147 1.76 2.55 -9.65
CA PHE A 147 1.54 3.98 -9.59
C PHE A 147 0.72 4.35 -8.35
N TRP A 148 1.03 5.47 -7.73
CA TRP A 148 0.37 5.94 -6.53
C TRP A 148 -0.14 7.38 -6.69
N ILE A 149 -1.44 7.57 -6.47
CA ILE A 149 -2.13 8.84 -6.61
C ILE A 149 -2.61 9.27 -5.23
N ARG A 150 -2.40 10.53 -4.86
CA ARG A 150 -2.87 11.07 -3.58
C ARG A 150 -3.51 12.44 -3.75
N ASN A 151 -4.45 12.75 -2.87
CA ASN A 151 -4.86 14.14 -2.69
C ASN A 151 -3.85 14.88 -1.76
N GLU A 152 -4.03 16.18 -1.58
CA GLU A 152 -3.13 17.01 -0.77
C GLU A 152 -3.72 17.39 0.60
N ASN A 153 -4.95 16.96 0.88
CA ASN A 153 -5.68 17.34 2.08
C ASN A 153 -5.24 16.50 3.28
N LEU A 154 -4.25 17.00 4.01
CA LEU A 154 -3.82 16.37 5.25
C LEU A 154 -4.81 16.68 6.38
N ILE A 155 -5.41 15.64 6.94
CA ILE A 155 -6.42 15.71 7.98
C ILE A 155 -5.85 15.10 9.26
N LYS A 156 -6.20 15.67 10.42
CA LYS A 156 -5.76 15.11 11.71
C LYS A 156 -6.46 13.78 11.97
N ILE A 157 -5.71 12.79 12.40
CA ILE A 157 -6.21 11.41 12.61
C ILE A 157 -7.40 11.39 13.57
N LYS A 158 -7.36 12.20 14.63
CA LYS A 158 -8.43 12.29 15.63
C LYS A 158 -9.77 12.80 15.11
N ASP A 159 -9.78 13.44 13.94
CA ASP A 159 -10.99 14.02 13.33
C ASP A 159 -11.72 13.00 12.42
N VAL A 160 -11.22 11.76 12.32
CA VAL A 160 -11.78 10.68 11.48
C VAL A 160 -11.94 9.40 12.29
N ASP A 161 -13.12 8.81 12.27
CA ASP A 161 -13.32 7.45 12.81
C ASP A 161 -12.85 6.39 11.82
N LEU A 162 -11.59 5.97 11.97
CA LEU A 162 -10.99 4.93 11.15
C LEU A 162 -11.45 3.50 11.48
N ASN A 163 -12.28 3.28 12.50
CA ASN A 163 -12.79 1.95 12.79
C ASN A 163 -13.93 1.54 11.85
N ASN A 164 -14.65 2.50 11.27
CA ASN A 164 -15.79 2.23 10.39
C ASN A 164 -16.00 3.31 9.34
N PHE A 165 -14.92 3.71 8.65
CA PHE A 165 -15.01 4.72 7.58
C PHE A 165 -15.28 4.05 6.24
N GLU A 166 -16.37 4.47 5.57
CA GLU A 166 -16.79 3.92 4.29
C GLU A 166 -16.07 4.60 3.11
N VAL A 167 -15.69 3.80 2.13
CA VAL A 167 -15.03 4.22 0.88
C VAL A 167 -15.73 3.56 -0.28
N SER A 168 -16.13 4.34 -1.28
CA SER A 168 -16.77 3.82 -2.49
C SER A 168 -15.83 3.93 -3.70
N LEU A 169 -15.80 2.87 -4.51
CA LEU A 169 -15.12 2.85 -5.80
C LEU A 169 -16.15 2.88 -6.92
N LEU A 170 -16.01 3.86 -7.81
CA LEU A 170 -16.85 4.00 -9.00
C LEU A 170 -16.00 3.81 -10.26
N ILE A 171 -16.56 3.08 -11.23
CA ILE A 171 -16.04 2.95 -12.59
C ILE A 171 -17.14 3.37 -13.55
N ASN A 172 -16.86 4.36 -14.40
CA ASN A 172 -17.84 4.94 -15.33
C ASN A 172 -19.14 5.37 -14.61
N ASP A 173 -18.99 6.11 -13.52
CA ASP A 173 -20.05 6.63 -12.66
C ASP A 173 -20.94 5.55 -11.98
N THR A 174 -20.57 4.27 -12.09
CA THR A 174 -21.26 3.17 -11.42
C THR A 174 -20.45 2.71 -10.22
N ILE A 175 -21.09 2.63 -9.04
CA ILE A 175 -20.45 2.05 -7.85
C ILE A 175 -20.19 0.56 -8.10
N VAL A 176 -18.92 0.16 -8.14
CA VAL A 176 -18.51 -1.24 -8.33
C VAL A 176 -18.19 -1.94 -7.03
N ASP A 177 -17.84 -1.18 -5.99
CA ASP A 177 -17.67 -1.68 -4.63
C ASP A 177 -17.83 -0.55 -3.60
N THR A 178 -18.29 -0.93 -2.42
CA THR A 178 -18.26 -0.10 -1.24
C THR A 178 -17.54 -0.88 -0.15
N GLY A 179 -16.42 -0.35 0.28
CA GLY A 179 -15.56 -0.95 1.30
C GLY A 179 -15.50 -0.12 2.57
N ASN A 180 -14.66 -0.54 3.47
CA ASN A 180 -14.56 0.08 4.78
C ASN A 180 -13.11 0.01 5.28
N THR A 181 -12.67 1.01 6.02
CA THR A 181 -11.34 1.03 6.65
C THR A 181 -11.09 -0.17 7.55
N LYS A 182 -12.14 -0.76 8.12
CA LYS A 182 -12.06 -2.01 8.89
C LYS A 182 -11.50 -3.19 8.09
N ASN A 183 -11.59 -3.16 6.77
CA ASN A 183 -11.00 -4.19 5.90
C ASN A 183 -9.46 -4.20 5.96
N VAL A 184 -8.85 -3.12 6.44
CA VAL A 184 -7.40 -2.93 6.53
C VAL A 184 -6.95 -3.30 7.95
N LEU A 185 -6.72 -4.58 8.22
CA LEU A 185 -6.30 -5.10 9.54
C LEU A 185 -7.15 -4.56 10.71
N ASP A 186 -8.48 -4.51 10.53
CA ASP A 186 -9.46 -3.93 11.45
C ASP A 186 -9.39 -2.40 11.62
N ASN A 187 -8.24 -1.79 11.32
CA ASN A 187 -8.02 -0.34 11.31
C ASN A 187 -6.73 -0.02 10.53
N PRO A 188 -6.70 0.95 9.60
CA PRO A 188 -5.51 1.33 8.84
C PRO A 188 -4.28 1.65 9.70
N LEU A 189 -4.48 2.16 10.90
CA LEU A 189 -3.40 2.40 11.86
C LEU A 189 -2.70 1.11 12.31
N ASN A 190 -3.37 -0.03 12.29
CA ASN A 190 -2.73 -1.33 12.56
C ASN A 190 -1.75 -1.71 11.44
N ALA A 191 -2.05 -1.38 10.18
CA ALA A 191 -1.12 -1.58 9.07
C ALA A 191 0.11 -0.68 9.21
N VAL A 192 -0.09 0.58 9.61
CA VAL A 192 1.02 1.50 9.92
C VAL A 192 1.89 0.95 11.04
N LEU A 193 1.28 0.53 12.14
CA LEU A 193 1.99 0.00 13.31
C LEU A 193 2.79 -1.27 12.96
N TRP A 194 2.16 -2.17 12.20
CA TRP A 194 2.84 -3.36 11.70
C TRP A 194 4.07 -2.99 10.85
N LEU A 195 3.90 -2.04 9.92
CA LEU A 195 4.98 -1.63 9.01
C LEU A 195 6.17 -1.04 9.76
N ILE A 196 5.93 -0.05 10.63
CA ILE A 196 7.02 0.63 11.34
C ILE A 196 7.79 -0.31 12.28
N ASN A 197 7.10 -1.28 12.91
CA ASN A 197 7.77 -2.29 13.73
C ASN A 197 8.54 -3.29 12.86
N ASN A 198 7.98 -3.76 11.75
CA ASN A 198 8.67 -4.66 10.82
C ASN A 198 9.93 -4.02 10.23
N LEU A 199 9.88 -2.73 9.88
CA LEU A 199 11.04 -1.98 9.39
C LEU A 199 12.08 -1.77 10.52
N ALA A 200 11.64 -1.46 11.73
CA ALA A 200 12.53 -1.29 12.87
C ALA A 200 13.33 -2.58 13.20
N GLU A 201 12.69 -3.76 13.11
CA GLU A 201 13.36 -5.06 13.25
C GLU A 201 14.46 -5.28 12.20
N LYS A 202 14.33 -4.67 11.02
CA LYS A 202 15.32 -4.73 9.93
C LYS A 202 16.37 -3.62 9.99
N GLY A 203 16.25 -2.69 10.96
CA GLY A 203 17.14 -1.53 11.05
C GLY A 203 16.82 -0.42 10.04
N GLU A 204 15.63 -0.41 9.45
CA GLU A 204 15.19 0.54 8.43
C GLU A 204 14.25 1.60 9.03
N PRO A 205 14.71 2.82 9.35
CA PRO A 205 13.81 3.88 9.83
C PRO A 205 12.98 4.47 8.68
N MET A 206 11.76 4.89 8.98
CA MET A 206 11.05 5.83 8.12
C MET A 206 11.42 7.27 8.49
N LEU A 207 11.54 8.12 7.47
CA LEU A 207 12.00 9.49 7.60
C LEU A 207 10.83 10.47 7.56
N LYS A 208 11.04 11.64 8.15
CA LYS A 208 10.12 12.78 8.11
C LYS A 208 9.61 13.06 6.70
N GLY A 209 8.30 13.24 6.58
CA GLY A 209 7.64 13.56 5.32
C GLY A 209 7.39 12.36 4.40
N GLN A 210 7.94 11.18 4.70
CA GLN A 210 7.61 9.95 3.97
C GLN A 210 6.16 9.53 4.23
N PHE A 211 5.63 8.75 3.30
CA PHE A 211 4.25 8.31 3.30
C PHE A 211 4.12 6.81 3.59
N ILE A 212 2.98 6.44 4.17
CA ILE A 212 2.55 5.05 4.31
C ILE A 212 1.18 4.91 3.66
N SER A 213 1.06 4.10 2.61
CA SER A 213 -0.21 3.65 2.04
C SER A 213 -0.61 2.36 2.73
N SER A 214 -1.78 2.34 3.38
CA SER A 214 -2.08 1.34 4.41
C SER A 214 -2.70 0.04 3.90
N GLY A 215 -3.08 -0.01 2.64
CA GLY A 215 -3.80 -1.12 2.03
C GLY A 215 -5.24 -0.77 1.64
N SER A 216 -5.80 -1.53 0.72
CA SER A 216 -7.08 -1.22 0.10
C SER A 216 -8.26 -1.35 1.05
N CYS A 217 -9.13 -0.33 1.05
CA CYS A 217 -10.39 -0.33 1.77
C CYS A 217 -11.48 -1.15 1.04
N THR A 218 -11.36 -1.31 -0.29
CA THR A 218 -12.26 -2.10 -1.14
C THR A 218 -11.56 -3.36 -1.66
N LYS A 219 -12.23 -4.15 -2.47
CA LYS A 219 -11.54 -5.11 -3.33
C LYS A 219 -10.74 -4.36 -4.39
N ALA A 220 -9.66 -4.97 -4.89
CA ALA A 220 -8.96 -4.50 -6.08
C ALA A 220 -9.81 -4.77 -7.33
N PHE A 221 -10.05 -3.74 -8.15
CA PHE A 221 -10.81 -3.87 -9.39
C PHE A 221 -9.94 -3.61 -10.60
N ARG A 222 -9.98 -4.53 -11.56
CA ARG A 222 -9.31 -4.34 -12.84
C ARG A 222 -9.91 -3.16 -13.58
N ILE A 223 -9.04 -2.30 -14.11
CA ILE A 223 -9.46 -1.16 -14.93
C ILE A 223 -9.08 -1.38 -16.40
N TYR A 224 -9.91 -0.86 -17.29
CA TYR A 224 -9.74 -1.00 -18.73
C TYR A 224 -9.59 0.38 -19.39
N PRO A 225 -8.87 0.50 -20.51
CA PRO A 225 -8.79 1.76 -21.24
C PRO A 225 -10.16 2.37 -21.55
N LYS A 226 -10.26 3.69 -21.46
CA LYS A 226 -11.49 4.49 -21.59
C LYS A 226 -12.44 4.37 -20.39
N SER A 227 -11.90 4.01 -19.21
CA SER A 227 -12.67 4.04 -17.98
C SER A 227 -12.41 5.35 -17.23
N LYS A 228 -13.48 5.91 -16.66
CA LYS A 228 -13.44 6.96 -15.65
C LYS A 228 -13.45 6.30 -14.29
N ILE A 229 -12.46 6.60 -13.47
CA ILE A 229 -12.27 6.02 -12.13
C ILE A 229 -12.51 7.11 -11.09
N LYS A 230 -13.32 6.81 -10.07
CA LYS A 230 -13.49 7.68 -8.91
C LYS A 230 -13.42 6.85 -7.63
N ALA A 231 -12.50 7.18 -6.75
CA ALA A 231 -12.48 6.72 -5.38
C ALA A 231 -13.08 7.83 -4.50
N ASP A 232 -14.21 7.55 -3.85
CA ASP A 232 -14.94 8.50 -3.02
C ASP A 232 -14.74 8.15 -1.55
N PHE A 233 -14.16 9.08 -0.82
CA PHE A 233 -13.85 8.97 0.61
C PHE A 233 -14.75 9.90 1.44
N ASN A 234 -15.99 10.13 0.99
CA ASN A 234 -16.96 10.98 1.67
C ASN A 234 -16.36 12.36 2.07
N GLN A 235 -16.42 12.72 3.36
CA GLN A 235 -15.92 14.01 3.85
C GLN A 235 -14.39 14.21 3.72
N LEU A 236 -13.63 13.18 3.41
CA LEU A 236 -12.19 13.28 3.17
C LEU A 236 -11.88 13.71 1.73
N GLY A 237 -12.90 13.72 0.84
CA GLY A 237 -12.78 14.08 -0.56
C GLY A 237 -12.77 12.86 -1.49
N SER A 238 -12.37 13.08 -2.73
CA SER A 238 -12.29 12.03 -3.75
C SER A 238 -11.01 12.15 -4.58
N ILE A 239 -10.66 11.06 -5.24
CA ILE A 239 -9.64 11.02 -6.29
C ILE A 239 -10.32 10.52 -7.54
N GLU A 240 -10.24 11.29 -8.63
CA GLU A 240 -10.88 10.98 -9.89
C GLU A 240 -9.90 11.15 -11.06
N PHE A 241 -9.90 10.21 -12.00
CA PHE A 241 -9.07 10.28 -13.20
C PHE A 241 -9.64 9.42 -14.33
N GLU A 242 -9.25 9.75 -15.55
CA GLU A 242 -9.52 8.94 -16.74
C GLU A 242 -8.35 7.99 -17.00
N TYR A 243 -8.65 6.73 -17.29
CA TYR A 243 -7.69 5.72 -17.71
C TYR A 243 -7.81 5.50 -19.22
N ILE A 244 -6.88 6.02 -20.03
CA ILE A 244 -6.94 6.08 -21.50
C ILE A 244 -5.82 5.27 -22.17
#